data_6b643537ea594aaa6b2bb6a8ea0e777a
#
_entry.id   6b643537ea594aaa6b2bb6a8ea0e777a
#
_cell.length_a   1.000
_cell.length_b   1.000
_cell.length_c   1.000
_cell.angle_alpha   90.00
_cell.angle_beta   90.00
_cell.angle_gamma   90.00
#
_symmetry.space_group_name_H-M   'P 1'
#
loop_
_entity.id
_entity.type
_entity.pdbx_description
1 polymer ?
#
loop_
_entity_poly.entity_id
_entity_poly.type
_entity_poly.pdbx_seq_one_letter_code
_entity_poly.pdbx_strand_id
1 'polypeptide(L)'
;MTKCACPAVGFIGGGARGLQHFTEMVGANACITINWKGTADKLLETDPPVVDRFRAPVSEAVLDELLTKMNDFRRGYMLDGITPPEYEGFGPVELFRDSFTDAWQKARALAGERRAKL
;
A
#
# COMPACT_ATOMS: atom_id res chain seq x y z
N MET A 1 -6.80 6.76 30.32
CA MET A 1 -6.47 6.85 28.86
C MET A 1 -5.08 7.41 28.76
N THR A 2 -4.10 6.54 28.58
CA THR A 2 -2.68 6.94 28.46
C THR A 2 -2.51 7.48 27.03
N LYS A 3 -2.24 8.77 26.90
CA LYS A 3 -1.84 9.35 25.62
C LYS A 3 -0.56 8.65 25.16
N CYS A 4 -0.65 7.84 24.13
CA CYS A 4 0.53 7.32 23.46
C CYS A 4 1.28 8.50 22.87
N ALA A 5 2.38 8.90 23.49
CA ALA A 5 3.29 9.89 22.92
C ALA A 5 4.09 9.18 21.81
N CYS A 6 3.46 8.96 20.69
CA CYS A 6 4.16 8.52 19.50
C CYS A 6 4.77 9.75 18.84
N PRO A 7 6.09 9.80 18.64
CA PRO A 7 6.67 10.80 17.75
C PRO A 7 6.02 10.63 16.38
N ALA A 8 5.51 11.72 15.87
CA ALA A 8 4.57 11.81 14.80
C ALA A 8 5.11 11.34 13.45
N VAL A 9 5.05 10.07 13.18
CA VAL A 9 4.89 9.60 11.80
C VAL A 9 3.92 8.42 11.84
N GLY A 10 2.64 8.72 11.79
CA GLY A 10 1.65 7.70 11.45
C GLY A 10 1.88 7.27 10.02
N PHE A 11 2.44 6.09 9.81
CA PHE A 11 2.50 5.49 8.50
C PHE A 11 1.06 5.16 8.08
N ILE A 12 0.59 5.78 7.01
CA ILE A 12 -0.70 5.43 6.39
C ILE A 12 -0.39 4.38 5.33
N GLY A 13 -0.65 3.13 5.65
CA GLY A 13 -0.58 2.04 4.68
C GLY A 13 -1.61 2.21 3.58
N GLY A 14 -1.23 1.91 2.34
CA GLY A 14 -2.16 1.84 1.21
C GLY A 14 -3.25 0.78 1.42
N GLY A 15 -4.30 0.81 0.60
CA GLY A 15 -5.45 -0.07 0.74
C GLY A 15 -5.07 -1.55 0.80
N ALA A 16 -5.54 -2.23 1.83
CA ALA A 16 -5.32 -3.65 2.03
C ALA A 16 -6.02 -4.47 0.93
N ARG A 17 -5.29 -5.40 0.33
CA ARG A 17 -5.77 -6.27 -0.75
C ARG A 17 -5.83 -7.74 -0.35
N GLY A 18 -5.38 -8.07 0.86
CA GLY A 18 -5.40 -9.40 1.42
C GLY A 18 -5.23 -9.37 2.93
N LEU A 19 -5.52 -10.48 3.59
CA LEU A 19 -5.47 -10.59 5.06
C LEU A 19 -4.06 -10.37 5.61
N GLN A 20 -3.02 -10.74 4.87
CA GLN A 20 -1.63 -10.53 5.26
C GLN A 20 -1.28 -9.05 5.48
N HIS A 21 -1.95 -8.12 4.80
CA HIS A 21 -1.74 -6.70 5.01
C HIS A 21 -2.20 -6.21 6.40
N PHE A 22 -3.02 -7.00 7.10
CA PHE A 22 -3.41 -6.74 8.49
C PHE A 22 -2.54 -7.53 9.43
N THR A 23 -2.47 -8.85 9.24
CA THR A 23 -1.82 -9.76 10.18
C THR A 23 -0.32 -9.50 10.32
N GLU A 24 0.36 -9.15 9.23
CA GLU A 24 1.80 -8.85 9.23
C GLU A 24 2.13 -7.44 9.76
N MET A 25 1.14 -6.55 9.86
CA MET A 25 1.32 -5.20 10.40
C MET A 25 0.91 -5.08 11.87
N VAL A 26 0.49 -6.16 12.50
CA VAL A 26 0.17 -6.17 13.93
C VAL A 26 1.44 -5.85 14.73
N GLY A 27 1.34 -4.89 15.65
CA GLY A 27 2.45 -4.35 16.43
C GLY A 27 3.10 -3.11 15.84
N ALA A 28 2.77 -2.74 14.58
CA ALA A 28 3.21 -1.49 13.98
C ALA A 28 2.44 -0.29 14.53
N ASN A 29 3.11 0.86 14.63
CA ASN A 29 2.44 2.15 14.80
C ASN A 29 1.98 2.67 13.42
N ALA A 30 1.00 1.98 12.84
CA ALA A 30 0.53 2.25 11.49
C ALA A 30 -0.99 2.20 11.40
N CYS A 31 -1.55 3.05 10.54
CA CYS A 31 -2.95 2.97 10.13
C CYS A 31 -3.03 2.30 8.76
N ILE A 32 -3.94 1.35 8.58
CA ILE A 32 -4.14 0.64 7.34
C ILE A 32 -5.54 0.94 6.82
N THR A 33 -5.64 1.36 5.56
CA THR A 33 -6.93 1.54 4.90
C THR A 33 -7.52 0.19 4.52
N ILE A 34 -8.72 -0.07 4.99
CA ILE A 34 -9.43 -1.34 4.82
C ILE A 34 -10.65 -1.12 3.93
N ASN A 35 -10.79 -1.92 2.88
CA ASN A 35 -12.06 -2.07 2.20
C ASN A 35 -12.93 -3.04 2.99
N TRP A 36 -14.19 -2.68 3.24
CA TRP A 36 -15.09 -3.57 3.95
C TRP A 36 -15.30 -4.87 3.16
N LYS A 37 -15.77 -4.75 1.93
CA LYS A 37 -16.09 -5.90 1.08
C LYS A 37 -14.81 -6.56 0.55
N GLY A 38 -14.65 -7.84 0.83
CA GLY A 38 -13.56 -8.68 0.35
C GLY A 38 -12.28 -8.64 1.19
N THR A 39 -12.25 -7.82 2.26
CA THR A 39 -11.13 -7.76 3.20
C THR A 39 -11.57 -7.75 4.66
N ALA A 40 -12.27 -6.72 5.13
CA ALA A 40 -12.72 -6.67 6.52
C ALA A 40 -13.71 -7.79 6.86
N ASP A 41 -14.65 -8.07 5.96
CA ASP A 41 -15.57 -9.20 6.08
C ASP A 41 -14.82 -10.53 6.23
N LYS A 42 -13.85 -10.80 5.38
CA LYS A 42 -13.00 -12.00 5.45
C LYS A 42 -12.16 -12.07 6.72
N LEU A 43 -11.67 -10.92 7.20
CA LEU A 43 -10.93 -10.86 8.45
C LEU A 43 -11.81 -11.28 9.63
N LEU A 44 -13.06 -10.81 9.66
CA LEU A 44 -14.04 -11.18 10.69
C LEU A 44 -14.48 -12.64 10.60
N GLU A 45 -14.62 -13.18 9.37
CA GLU A 45 -14.97 -14.58 9.14
C GLU A 45 -13.85 -15.55 9.55
N THR A 46 -12.60 -15.20 9.25
CA THR A 46 -11.44 -16.07 9.54
C THR A 46 -10.91 -15.93 10.94
N ASP A 47 -11.22 -14.82 11.62
CA ASP A 47 -10.80 -14.50 13.00
C ASP A 47 -9.34 -14.91 13.29
N PRO A 48 -8.35 -14.41 12.51
CA PRO A 48 -6.97 -14.83 12.67
C PRO A 48 -6.41 -14.35 14.00
N PRO A 49 -5.49 -15.10 14.62
CA PRO A 49 -4.91 -14.72 15.89
C PRO A 49 -4.15 -13.38 15.78
N VAL A 50 -4.38 -12.50 16.75
CA VAL A 50 -3.69 -11.22 16.85
C VAL A 50 -2.31 -11.46 17.50
N VAL A 51 -1.28 -11.53 16.67
CA VAL A 51 0.12 -11.76 17.08
C VAL A 51 0.98 -10.61 16.54
N ASP A 52 1.87 -10.07 17.38
CA ASP A 52 2.86 -9.06 16.93
C ASP A 52 3.81 -9.70 15.92
N ARG A 53 3.63 -9.34 14.65
CA ARG A 53 4.44 -9.83 13.52
C ARG A 53 5.29 -8.73 12.88
N PHE A 54 4.96 -7.48 13.13
CA PHE A 54 5.68 -6.37 12.52
C PHE A 54 7.18 -6.38 12.82
N ARG A 55 7.55 -6.87 14.01
CA ARG A 55 8.94 -6.97 14.45
C ARG A 55 9.60 -8.31 14.13
N ALA A 56 8.86 -9.24 13.56
CA ALA A 56 9.44 -10.50 13.13
C ALA A 56 10.40 -10.26 11.95
N PRO A 57 11.62 -10.81 11.98
CA PRO A 57 12.55 -10.65 10.88
C PRO A 57 12.04 -11.36 9.63
N VAL A 58 12.21 -10.72 8.49
CA VAL A 58 11.98 -11.37 7.19
C VAL A 58 13.10 -12.38 6.96
N SER A 59 12.77 -13.56 6.45
CA SER A 59 13.76 -14.58 6.10
C SER A 59 14.76 -14.03 5.09
N GLU A 60 16.06 -14.19 5.36
CA GLU A 60 17.14 -13.78 4.45
C GLU A 60 17.00 -14.43 3.06
N ALA A 61 16.62 -15.70 3.01
CA ALA A 61 16.42 -16.42 1.76
C ALA A 61 15.29 -15.79 0.90
N VAL A 62 14.20 -15.35 1.53
CA VAL A 62 13.10 -14.64 0.84
C VAL A 62 13.56 -13.28 0.36
N LEU A 63 14.31 -12.55 1.18
CA LEU A 63 14.84 -11.25 0.82
C LEU A 63 15.80 -11.35 -0.36
N ASP A 64 16.73 -12.30 -0.35
CA ASP A 64 17.68 -12.57 -1.44
C ASP A 64 16.96 -12.93 -2.73
N GLU A 65 15.92 -13.74 -2.65
CA GLU A 65 15.11 -14.10 -3.81
C GLU A 65 14.43 -12.86 -4.42
N LEU A 66 13.82 -12.02 -3.61
CA LEU A 66 13.18 -10.78 -4.05
C LEU A 66 14.19 -9.80 -4.67
N LEU A 67 15.33 -9.60 -4.03
CA LEU A 67 16.38 -8.72 -4.52
C LEU A 67 17.02 -9.21 -5.83
N THR A 68 17.04 -10.54 -6.04
CA THR A 68 17.61 -11.13 -7.24
C THR A 68 16.63 -11.16 -8.41
N LYS A 69 15.36 -11.51 -8.14
CA LYS A 69 14.37 -11.74 -9.20
C LYS A 69 13.51 -10.51 -9.54
N MET A 70 13.37 -9.56 -8.61
CA MET A 70 12.49 -8.41 -8.78
C MET A 70 13.30 -7.11 -8.80
N ASN A 71 13.62 -6.63 -9.99
CA ASN A 71 14.45 -5.43 -10.17
C ASN A 71 13.85 -4.19 -9.51
N ASP A 72 12.55 -3.96 -9.68
CA ASP A 72 11.90 -2.79 -9.10
C ASP A 72 11.81 -2.88 -7.57
N PHE A 73 11.63 -4.09 -7.02
CA PHE A 73 11.73 -4.31 -5.58
C PHE A 73 13.14 -3.94 -5.08
N ARG A 74 14.20 -4.45 -5.74
CA ARG A 74 15.58 -4.13 -5.40
C ARG A 74 15.84 -2.64 -5.43
N ARG A 75 15.43 -1.96 -6.50
CA ARG A 75 15.58 -0.50 -6.64
C ARG A 75 14.87 0.26 -5.53
N GLY A 76 13.65 -0.10 -5.20
CA GLY A 76 12.89 0.54 -4.13
C GLY A 76 13.36 0.19 -2.72
N TYR A 77 14.01 -0.95 -2.53
CA TYR A 77 14.51 -1.42 -1.24
C TYR A 77 15.87 -0.80 -0.87
N MET A 78 16.76 -0.60 -1.85
CA MET A 78 18.08 -0.05 -1.63
C MET A 78 18.01 1.46 -1.35
N LEU A 79 18.83 1.94 -0.41
CA LEU A 79 18.81 3.34 0.06
C LEU A 79 18.91 4.36 -1.08
N ASP A 80 19.79 4.14 -2.04
CA ASP A 80 20.00 5.02 -3.19
C ASP A 80 19.64 4.32 -4.52
N GLY A 81 18.67 3.41 -4.46
CA GLY A 81 18.31 2.59 -5.61
C GLY A 81 17.49 3.30 -6.69
N ILE A 82 16.90 4.45 -6.37
CA ILE A 82 16.09 5.27 -7.28
C ILE A 82 16.45 6.74 -7.03
N THR A 83 16.89 7.43 -8.08
CA THR A 83 17.09 8.89 -8.03
C THR A 83 15.78 9.63 -8.29
N PRO A 84 15.63 10.90 -7.84
CA PRO A 84 14.40 11.65 -8.05
C PRO A 84 13.89 11.68 -9.50
N PRO A 85 14.71 11.87 -10.54
CA PRO A 85 14.24 11.83 -11.93
C PRO A 85 13.74 10.44 -12.38
N GLU A 86 14.25 9.37 -11.80
CA GLU A 86 13.85 7.99 -12.18
C GLU A 86 12.51 7.56 -11.59
N TYR A 87 11.98 8.31 -10.60
CA TYR A 87 10.67 8.01 -10.03
C TYR A 87 9.54 8.10 -11.05
N GLU A 88 9.66 8.94 -12.07
CA GLU A 88 8.64 9.07 -13.11
C GLU A 88 8.45 7.78 -13.91
N GLY A 89 9.53 7.03 -14.16
CA GLY A 89 9.53 5.75 -14.86
C GLY A 89 9.54 4.53 -13.93
N PHE A 90 9.35 4.72 -12.63
CA PHE A 90 9.29 3.61 -11.68
C PHE A 90 7.92 2.95 -11.71
N GLY A 91 7.85 1.67 -12.06
CA GLY A 91 6.60 0.96 -12.35
C GLY A 91 5.47 1.14 -11.34
N PRO A 92 5.70 1.02 -10.01
CA PRO A 92 4.67 1.29 -9.02
C PRO A 92 4.13 2.73 -9.05
N VAL A 93 4.98 3.72 -9.32
CA VAL A 93 4.60 5.13 -9.41
C VAL A 93 3.79 5.38 -10.69
N GLU A 94 4.24 4.85 -11.83
CA GLU A 94 3.50 4.94 -13.10
C GLU A 94 2.10 4.34 -12.98
N LEU A 95 1.99 3.13 -12.45
CA LEU A 95 0.71 2.45 -12.28
C LEU A 95 -0.28 3.29 -11.45
N PHE A 96 0.20 3.89 -10.36
CA PHE A 96 -0.63 4.75 -9.52
C PHE A 96 -1.04 6.03 -10.23
N ARG A 97 -0.09 6.75 -10.83
CA ARG A 97 -0.33 7.98 -11.59
C ARG A 97 -1.36 7.76 -12.68
N ASP A 98 -1.19 6.72 -13.47
CA ASP A 98 -2.04 6.41 -14.60
C ASP A 98 -3.46 6.03 -14.16
N SER A 99 -3.60 5.28 -13.08
CA SER A 99 -4.91 4.95 -12.50
C SER A 99 -5.70 6.18 -12.06
N PHE A 100 -5.04 7.17 -11.45
CA PHE A 100 -5.67 8.42 -11.07
C PHE A 100 -5.99 9.32 -12.28
N THR A 101 -5.08 9.36 -13.23
CA THR A 101 -5.27 10.12 -14.47
C THR A 101 -6.48 9.60 -15.26
N ASP A 102 -6.60 8.29 -15.40
CA ASP A 102 -7.74 7.64 -16.05
C ASP A 102 -9.06 7.92 -15.33
N ALA A 103 -9.07 7.81 -14.01
CA ALA A 103 -10.26 8.13 -13.21
C ALA A 103 -10.69 9.59 -13.39
N TRP A 104 -9.72 10.51 -13.40
CA TRP A 104 -9.97 11.93 -13.64
C TRP A 104 -10.51 12.21 -15.03
N GLN A 105 -9.94 11.60 -16.07
CA GLN A 105 -10.42 11.74 -17.44
C GLN A 105 -11.86 11.25 -17.59
N LYS A 106 -12.20 10.12 -17.00
CA LYS A 106 -13.57 9.59 -16.95
C LYS A 106 -14.53 10.57 -16.25
N ALA A 107 -14.14 11.11 -15.13
CA ALA A 107 -14.95 12.08 -14.40
C ALA A 107 -15.20 13.36 -15.22
N ARG A 108 -14.16 13.87 -15.91
CA ARG A 108 -14.28 15.01 -16.82
C ARG A 108 -15.22 14.73 -17.99
N ALA A 109 -15.11 13.57 -18.61
CA ALA A 109 -15.98 13.17 -19.72
C ALA A 109 -17.45 13.13 -19.30
N LEU A 110 -17.75 12.48 -18.16
CA LEU A 110 -19.11 12.43 -17.60
C LEU A 110 -19.68 13.82 -17.26
N ALA A 111 -18.86 14.70 -16.71
CA ALA A 111 -19.27 16.08 -16.43
C ALA A 111 -19.58 16.85 -17.73
N GLY A 112 -18.76 16.66 -18.78
CA GLY A 112 -18.99 17.24 -20.10
C GLY A 112 -20.28 16.77 -20.75
N GLU A 113 -20.55 15.47 -20.71
CA GLU A 113 -21.79 14.88 -21.23
C GLU A 113 -23.05 15.41 -20.52
N ARG A 114 -22.98 15.56 -19.19
CA ARG A 114 -24.09 16.13 -18.41
C ARG A 114 -24.34 17.59 -18.74
N ARG A 115 -23.26 18.36 -18.90
CA ARG A 115 -23.36 19.78 -19.26
C ARG A 115 -23.94 19.98 -20.65
N ALA A 116 -23.65 19.11 -21.60
CA ALA A 116 -24.17 19.17 -22.96
C ALA A 116 -25.68 18.81 -23.06
N LYS A 117 -26.25 18.24 -22.00
CA LYS A 117 -27.71 17.89 -21.95
C LYS A 117 -28.55 18.93 -21.22
N LEU A 118 -27.95 19.98 -20.71
CA LEU A 118 -28.61 21.14 -20.10
C LEU A 118 -28.81 22.26 -21.11
#